data_b92b2745c4a0c2af83612b76cfe39992
#
_entry.id   b92b2745c4a0c2af83612b76cfe39992
#
_cell.length_a   1.000
_cell.length_b   1.000
_cell.length_c   1.000
_cell.angle_alpha   90.00
_cell.angle_beta   90.00
_cell.angle_gamma   90.00
#
_symmetry.space_group_name_H-M   'P 1'
#
loop_
_entity.id
_entity.type
_entity.pdbx_description
1 polymer ?
#
loop_
_entity_poly.entity_id
_entity_poly.type
_entity_poly.pdbx_seq_one_letter_code
_entity_poly.pdbx_strand_id
1 'polypeptide(L)'
;MKEEDELNEIPKPKPKRGGKDLKIIIVGDSGTGKTSFVNKYILSKFAETYSPTIASQFSYKIIKIDDVIYRLQFWDIAGQDRNPETTGIFCKDTKGIILCCEVNKKATKENTIKWRDSIEKNIDIKEIPIILIENKCDLLGEEEKDYNKDIDSLKAFSEKNNLNKCFRTSALNGYGVEESINYLIREIIGIGTDSNKNANNERKDSIVLNKENHQDSIRIQKKKGCCS
;
A
#
# COMPACT_ATOMS: atom_id res chain seq x y z
N MET A 1 -13.73 -29.07 -31.37
CA MET A 1 -13.45 -27.63 -31.48
C MET A 1 -13.18 -27.16 -30.07
N LYS A 2 -11.92 -26.83 -29.78
CA LYS A 2 -11.49 -26.33 -28.47
C LYS A 2 -11.53 -24.81 -28.57
N GLU A 3 -12.44 -24.16 -27.84
CA GLU A 3 -12.35 -22.72 -27.59
C GLU A 3 -11.25 -22.52 -26.55
N GLU A 4 -10.14 -21.96 -26.97
CA GLU A 4 -9.08 -21.46 -26.11
C GLU A 4 -9.60 -20.18 -25.45
N ASP A 5 -9.79 -20.21 -24.12
CA ASP A 5 -10.07 -19.03 -23.32
C ASP A 5 -8.90 -18.04 -23.41
N GLU A 6 -9.04 -17.03 -24.25
CA GLU A 6 -8.16 -15.87 -24.26
C GLU A 6 -8.31 -15.14 -22.91
N LEU A 7 -7.34 -15.37 -22.03
CA LEU A 7 -7.11 -14.55 -20.85
C LEU A 7 -6.85 -13.12 -21.32
N ASN A 8 -7.92 -12.30 -21.37
CA ASN A 8 -7.82 -10.88 -21.67
C ASN A 8 -6.84 -10.21 -20.69
N GLU A 9 -5.61 -9.96 -21.15
CA GLU A 9 -4.62 -9.18 -20.42
C GLU A 9 -5.21 -7.83 -20.03
N ILE A 10 -5.13 -7.50 -18.74
CA ILE A 10 -5.49 -6.18 -18.23
C ILE A 10 -4.61 -5.16 -18.95
N PRO A 11 -5.17 -4.17 -19.68
CA PRO A 11 -4.36 -3.23 -20.43
C PRO A 11 -3.44 -2.45 -19.50
N LYS A 12 -2.14 -2.68 -19.59
CA LYS A 12 -1.13 -1.89 -18.87
C LYS A 12 -1.14 -0.48 -19.45
N PRO A 13 -1.36 0.57 -18.66
CA PRO A 13 -1.28 1.93 -19.16
C PRO A 13 0.13 2.18 -19.68
N LYS A 14 0.25 2.59 -20.97
CA LYS A 14 1.53 2.85 -21.60
C LYS A 14 2.28 3.94 -20.84
N PRO A 15 3.57 3.76 -20.47
CA PRO A 15 4.34 4.78 -19.79
C PRO A 15 4.47 6.02 -20.68
N LYS A 16 4.15 7.19 -20.13
CA LYS A 16 4.62 8.45 -20.73
C LYS A 16 6.15 8.43 -20.65
N ARG A 17 6.85 8.80 -21.73
CA ARG A 17 8.31 8.76 -21.85
C ARG A 17 8.98 9.32 -20.60
N GLY A 18 9.81 8.52 -19.92
CA GLY A 18 10.75 8.95 -18.88
C GLY A 18 10.41 8.64 -17.42
N GLY A 19 9.23 8.12 -17.08
CA GLY A 19 8.89 7.81 -15.67
C GLY A 19 9.29 6.39 -15.23
N LYS A 20 9.72 6.24 -13.96
CA LYS A 20 9.98 4.93 -13.33
C LYS A 20 8.71 4.40 -12.68
N ASP A 21 8.40 3.12 -12.93
CA ASP A 21 7.27 2.44 -12.31
C ASP A 21 7.68 1.84 -10.96
N LEU A 22 6.92 2.16 -9.93
CA LEU A 22 7.07 1.57 -8.61
C LEU A 22 5.78 0.80 -8.28
N LYS A 23 5.82 -0.51 -8.42
CA LYS A 23 4.72 -1.40 -8.09
C LYS A 23 4.71 -1.68 -6.60
N ILE A 24 3.62 -1.35 -5.94
CA ILE A 24 3.37 -1.57 -4.52
C ILE A 24 2.13 -2.45 -4.39
N ILE A 25 2.25 -3.58 -3.72
CA ILE A 25 1.11 -4.42 -3.37
C ILE A 25 0.68 -4.13 -1.94
N ILE A 26 -0.65 -4.13 -1.72
CA ILE A 26 -1.21 -4.03 -0.38
C ILE A 26 -2.06 -5.26 -0.09
N VAL A 27 -1.75 -5.94 1.01
CA VAL A 27 -2.37 -7.19 1.43
C VAL A 27 -2.78 -7.13 2.90
N GLY A 28 -3.68 -7.99 3.30
CA GLY A 28 -4.23 -8.08 4.65
C GLY A 28 -5.68 -8.58 4.61
N ASP A 29 -6.22 -8.90 5.76
CA ASP A 29 -7.57 -9.48 5.87
C ASP A 29 -8.66 -8.56 5.32
N SER A 30 -9.81 -9.14 5.00
CA SER A 30 -10.98 -8.39 4.58
C SER A 30 -11.41 -7.40 5.67
N GLY A 31 -11.81 -6.19 5.24
CA GLY A 31 -12.29 -5.15 6.14
C GLY A 31 -11.21 -4.37 6.89
N THR A 32 -9.90 -4.66 6.74
CA THR A 32 -8.81 -3.88 7.39
C THR A 32 -8.64 -2.46 6.82
N GLY A 33 -9.29 -2.15 5.71
CA GLY A 33 -9.30 -0.81 5.12
C GLY A 33 -8.20 -0.56 4.09
N LYS A 34 -7.64 -1.59 3.45
CA LYS A 34 -6.64 -1.47 2.38
C LYS A 34 -7.06 -0.52 1.26
N THR A 35 -8.24 -0.77 0.69
CA THR A 35 -8.83 0.06 -0.37
C THR A 35 -9.03 1.51 0.09
N SER A 36 -9.53 1.70 1.32
CA SER A 36 -9.74 3.02 1.89
C SER A 36 -8.42 3.76 2.10
N PHE A 37 -7.37 3.06 2.54
CA PHE A 37 -6.03 3.61 2.71
C PHE A 37 -5.44 4.09 1.38
N VAL A 38 -5.51 3.26 0.33
CA VAL A 38 -5.03 3.63 -1.01
C VAL A 38 -5.83 4.81 -1.58
N ASN A 39 -7.16 4.80 -1.45
CA ASN A 39 -8.02 5.88 -1.90
C ASN A 39 -7.75 7.19 -1.15
N LYS A 40 -7.48 7.11 0.16
CA LYS A 40 -7.11 8.29 0.96
C LYS A 40 -5.83 8.92 0.46
N TYR A 41 -4.82 8.11 0.15
CA TYR A 41 -3.54 8.60 -0.38
C TYR A 41 -3.67 9.21 -1.79
N ILE A 42 -4.43 8.56 -2.67
CA ILE A 42 -4.54 8.99 -4.08
C ILE A 42 -5.50 10.15 -4.24
N LEU A 43 -6.70 10.04 -3.64
CA LEU A 43 -7.83 10.93 -3.87
C LEU A 43 -8.05 11.95 -2.76
N SER A 44 -7.37 11.82 -1.62
CA SER A 44 -7.65 12.55 -0.38
C SER A 44 -9.11 12.37 0.11
N LYS A 45 -9.76 11.28 -0.30
CA LYS A 45 -11.17 10.97 0.00
C LYS A 45 -11.31 9.67 0.78
N PHE A 46 -12.32 9.62 1.61
CA PHE A 46 -12.78 8.42 2.30
C PHE A 46 -14.19 8.09 1.82
N ALA A 47 -14.45 6.81 1.53
CA ALA A 47 -15.80 6.35 1.18
C ALA A 47 -16.46 5.80 2.44
N GLU A 48 -17.58 6.40 2.85
CA GLU A 48 -18.31 5.97 4.04
C GLU A 48 -18.99 4.60 3.85
N THR A 49 -19.33 4.26 2.62
CA THR A 49 -19.97 2.99 2.31
C THR A 49 -18.94 1.91 2.04
N TYR A 50 -18.96 0.85 2.86
CA TYR A 50 -18.13 -0.33 2.65
C TYR A 50 -18.63 -1.14 1.44
N SER A 51 -17.72 -1.42 0.51
CA SER A 51 -17.95 -2.38 -0.57
C SER A 51 -16.77 -3.35 -0.60
N PRO A 52 -17.00 -4.67 -0.52
CA PRO A 52 -15.92 -5.65 -0.61
C PRO A 52 -15.17 -5.52 -1.93
N THR A 53 -13.85 -5.61 -1.88
CA THR A 53 -13.00 -5.67 -3.07
C THR A 53 -13.13 -7.06 -3.68
N ILE A 54 -13.48 -7.13 -4.97
CA ILE A 54 -13.56 -8.38 -5.72
C ILE A 54 -12.27 -8.56 -6.51
N ALA A 55 -11.56 -9.66 -6.29
CA ALA A 55 -10.25 -10.01 -6.86
C ALA A 55 -9.15 -9.01 -6.49
N SER A 56 -8.94 -7.96 -7.24
CA SER A 56 -7.96 -6.91 -6.97
C SER A 56 -8.38 -5.58 -7.62
N GLN A 57 -7.90 -4.49 -7.04
CA GLN A 57 -8.09 -3.16 -7.59
C GLN A 57 -6.74 -2.54 -7.92
N PHE A 58 -6.59 -2.04 -9.14
CA PHE A 58 -5.41 -1.30 -9.58
C PHE A 58 -5.69 0.20 -9.56
N SER A 59 -4.76 0.97 -9.02
CA SER A 59 -4.77 2.41 -9.05
C SER A 59 -3.35 2.97 -9.13
N TYR A 60 -3.18 4.23 -9.55
CA TYR A 60 -1.84 4.82 -9.63
C TYR A 60 -1.85 6.31 -9.29
N LYS A 61 -0.69 6.80 -8.86
CA LYS A 61 -0.40 8.22 -8.64
C LYS A 61 0.95 8.57 -9.25
N ILE A 62 1.02 9.71 -9.92
CA ILE A 62 2.28 10.25 -10.44
C ILE A 62 2.84 11.21 -9.40
N ILE A 63 4.11 11.02 -9.05
CA ILE A 63 4.84 11.89 -8.14
C ILE A 63 6.17 12.30 -8.77
N LYS A 64 6.75 13.39 -8.30
CA LYS A 64 8.09 13.86 -8.70
C LYS A 64 8.97 13.91 -7.45
N ILE A 65 10.12 13.26 -7.50
CA ILE A 65 11.15 13.28 -6.46
C ILE A 65 12.49 13.58 -7.16
N ASP A 66 13.19 14.62 -6.72
CA ASP A 66 14.52 15.00 -7.25
C ASP A 66 14.57 15.03 -8.79
N ASP A 67 13.60 15.72 -9.39
CA ASP A 67 13.43 15.83 -10.85
C ASP A 67 13.11 14.53 -11.60
N VAL A 68 13.02 13.39 -10.92
CA VAL A 68 12.60 12.12 -11.49
C VAL A 68 11.09 11.93 -11.29
N ILE A 69 10.40 11.57 -12.38
CA ILE A 69 8.98 11.23 -12.33
C ILE A 69 8.83 9.74 -12.00
N TYR A 70 8.03 9.45 -10.98
CA TYR A 70 7.67 8.09 -10.58
C TYR A 70 6.18 7.87 -10.75
N ARG A 71 5.78 6.70 -11.26
CA ARG A 71 4.41 6.24 -11.28
C ARG A 71 4.24 5.16 -10.21
N LEU A 72 3.65 5.54 -9.09
CA LEU A 72 3.30 4.61 -8.02
C LEU A 72 2.09 3.80 -8.47
N GLN A 73 2.23 2.51 -8.56
CA GLN A 73 1.17 1.56 -8.92
C GLN A 73 0.75 0.80 -7.67
N PHE A 74 -0.48 0.99 -7.22
CA PHE A 74 -1.05 0.27 -6.09
C PHE A 74 -1.90 -0.89 -6.59
N TRP A 75 -1.60 -2.08 -6.09
CA TRP A 75 -2.36 -3.30 -6.31
C TRP A 75 -3.00 -3.71 -5.00
N ASP A 76 -4.27 -3.35 -4.82
CA ASP A 76 -5.08 -3.67 -3.65
C ASP A 76 -5.66 -5.07 -3.83
N ILE A 77 -5.10 -6.05 -3.13
CA ILE A 77 -5.50 -7.45 -3.25
C ILE A 77 -6.66 -7.73 -2.28
N ALA A 78 -7.69 -8.43 -2.78
CA ALA A 78 -8.86 -8.78 -1.97
C ALA A 78 -8.48 -9.59 -0.73
N GLY A 79 -8.96 -9.18 0.44
CA GLY A 79 -8.61 -9.79 1.72
C GLY A 79 -9.20 -11.18 1.96
N GLN A 80 -9.96 -11.72 1.02
CA GLN A 80 -10.50 -13.09 1.06
C GLN A 80 -9.59 -14.11 0.38
N ASP A 81 -8.73 -13.65 -0.56
CA ASP A 81 -7.87 -14.49 -1.39
C ASP A 81 -6.47 -14.64 -0.81
N ARG A 82 -6.33 -15.47 0.23
CA ARG A 82 -4.99 -15.84 0.75
C ARG A 82 -4.36 -17.01 -0.01
N ASN A 83 -4.97 -17.45 -1.11
CA ASN A 83 -4.40 -18.53 -1.89
C ASN A 83 -3.08 -18.05 -2.53
N PRO A 84 -1.94 -18.75 -2.31
CA PRO A 84 -0.66 -18.40 -2.91
C PRO A 84 -0.70 -18.32 -4.44
N GLU A 85 -1.50 -19.16 -5.11
CA GLU A 85 -1.65 -19.15 -6.56
C GLU A 85 -2.27 -17.84 -7.05
N THR A 86 -3.36 -17.40 -6.41
CA THR A 86 -4.02 -16.12 -6.75
C THR A 86 -3.13 -14.93 -6.39
N THR A 87 -2.47 -14.98 -5.23
CA THR A 87 -1.53 -13.92 -4.80
C THR A 87 -0.35 -13.82 -5.75
N GLY A 88 0.17 -14.96 -6.24
CA GLY A 88 1.33 -15.03 -7.14
C GLY A 88 1.16 -14.23 -8.43
N ILE A 89 -0.06 -14.21 -8.99
CA ILE A 89 -0.36 -13.45 -10.22
C ILE A 89 -0.07 -11.95 -10.01
N PHE A 90 -0.27 -11.45 -8.79
CA PHE A 90 -0.08 -10.03 -8.47
C PHE A 90 1.33 -9.70 -7.98
N CYS A 91 2.17 -10.69 -7.65
CA CYS A 91 3.48 -10.46 -7.02
C CYS A 91 4.60 -10.07 -8.01
N LYS A 92 4.46 -10.42 -9.29
CA LYS A 92 5.51 -10.14 -10.29
C LYS A 92 5.86 -8.64 -10.34
N ASP A 93 7.16 -8.33 -10.39
CA ASP A 93 7.73 -6.97 -10.49
C ASP A 93 7.39 -6.05 -9.28
N THR A 94 6.99 -6.62 -8.15
CA THR A 94 6.74 -5.86 -6.91
C THR A 94 8.03 -5.19 -6.43
N LYS A 95 7.91 -3.92 -6.04
CA LYS A 95 9.01 -3.09 -5.50
C LYS A 95 8.80 -2.73 -4.03
N GLY A 96 7.59 -2.85 -3.50
CA GLY A 96 7.28 -2.62 -2.11
C GLY A 96 6.02 -3.34 -1.68
N ILE A 97 5.94 -3.68 -0.39
CA ILE A 97 4.82 -4.43 0.19
C ILE A 97 4.27 -3.67 1.39
N ILE A 98 2.94 -3.52 1.43
CA ILE A 98 2.22 -3.00 2.58
C ILE A 98 1.38 -4.12 3.18
N LEU A 99 1.70 -4.51 4.42
CA LEU A 99 0.89 -5.42 5.22
C LEU A 99 -0.10 -4.58 6.04
N CYS A 100 -1.41 -4.83 5.88
CA CYS A 100 -2.46 -4.04 6.52
C CYS A 100 -3.24 -4.86 7.54
N CYS A 101 -3.30 -4.37 8.78
CA CYS A 101 -4.15 -4.91 9.84
C CYS A 101 -5.06 -3.81 10.43
N GLU A 102 -6.00 -4.19 11.29
CA GLU A 102 -6.93 -3.29 11.97
C GLU A 102 -6.59 -3.22 13.46
N VAL A 103 -6.52 -2.01 14.01
CA VAL A 103 -6.07 -1.75 15.39
C VAL A 103 -6.84 -2.56 16.43
N ASN A 104 -8.15 -2.68 16.30
CA ASN A 104 -9.01 -3.37 17.29
C ASN A 104 -9.19 -4.88 17.02
N LYS A 105 -8.50 -5.43 15.98
CA LYS A 105 -8.60 -6.85 15.61
C LYS A 105 -7.23 -7.51 15.59
N LYS A 106 -6.74 -7.92 16.76
CA LYS A 106 -5.41 -8.56 16.94
C LYS A 106 -5.16 -9.69 15.94
N ALA A 107 -6.16 -10.52 15.65
CA ALA A 107 -6.03 -11.62 14.69
C ALA A 107 -5.60 -11.13 13.29
N THR A 108 -6.03 -9.94 12.87
CA THR A 108 -5.65 -9.38 11.57
C THR A 108 -4.17 -9.02 11.53
N LYS A 109 -3.58 -8.61 12.66
CA LYS A 109 -2.14 -8.34 12.80
C LYS A 109 -1.33 -9.64 12.67
N GLU A 110 -1.71 -10.68 13.38
CA GLU A 110 -1.06 -11.99 13.29
C GLU A 110 -1.17 -12.59 11.89
N ASN A 111 -2.29 -12.39 11.21
CA ASN A 111 -2.52 -12.85 9.84
C ASN A 111 -1.66 -12.12 8.80
N THR A 112 -1.10 -10.94 9.08
CA THR A 112 -0.20 -10.25 8.14
C THR A 112 1.04 -11.09 7.80
N ILE A 113 1.50 -11.90 8.75
CA ILE A 113 2.64 -12.79 8.51
C ILE A 113 2.27 -13.91 7.54
N LYS A 114 1.06 -14.46 7.65
CA LYS A 114 0.59 -15.45 6.67
C LYS A 114 0.47 -14.85 5.26
N TRP A 115 0.11 -13.56 5.15
CA TRP A 115 0.10 -12.85 3.89
C TRP A 115 1.52 -12.70 3.33
N ARG A 116 2.49 -12.27 4.16
CA ARG A 116 3.91 -12.20 3.77
C ARG A 116 4.40 -13.55 3.28
N ASP A 117 4.18 -14.61 4.05
CA ASP A 117 4.64 -15.97 3.72
C ASP A 117 3.99 -16.49 2.42
N SER A 118 2.74 -16.08 2.11
CA SER A 118 2.10 -16.37 0.84
C SER A 118 2.78 -15.68 -0.34
N ILE A 119 3.23 -14.43 -0.16
CA ILE A 119 3.98 -13.69 -1.17
C ILE A 119 5.36 -14.30 -1.37
N GLU A 120 6.07 -14.64 -0.29
CA GLU A 120 7.41 -15.23 -0.30
C GLU A 120 7.48 -16.56 -1.06
N LYS A 121 6.38 -17.32 -1.10
CA LYS A 121 6.28 -18.53 -1.93
C LYS A 121 6.33 -18.27 -3.43
N ASN A 122 6.06 -17.04 -3.86
CA ASN A 122 5.97 -16.68 -5.27
C ASN A 122 7.13 -15.83 -5.78
N ILE A 123 7.75 -15.02 -4.89
CA ILE A 123 8.86 -14.13 -5.22
C ILE A 123 9.85 -14.06 -4.07
N ASP A 124 11.12 -13.80 -4.37
CA ASP A 124 12.12 -13.47 -3.35
C ASP A 124 11.85 -12.06 -2.82
N ILE A 125 11.56 -11.94 -1.52
CA ILE A 125 11.21 -10.67 -0.85
C ILE A 125 12.38 -10.05 -0.07
N LYS A 126 13.58 -10.64 -0.08
CA LYS A 126 14.71 -10.21 0.74
C LYS A 126 15.10 -8.74 0.52
N GLU A 127 15.06 -8.29 -0.72
CA GLU A 127 15.42 -6.93 -1.13
C GLU A 127 14.19 -6.02 -1.31
N ILE A 128 12.99 -6.53 -1.02
CA ILE A 128 11.75 -5.76 -1.17
C ILE A 128 11.37 -5.17 0.19
N PRO A 129 11.33 -3.83 0.33
CA PRO A 129 10.91 -3.22 1.58
C PRO A 129 9.46 -3.55 1.90
N ILE A 130 9.21 -3.93 3.17
CA ILE A 130 7.92 -4.34 3.70
C ILE A 130 7.59 -3.46 4.89
N ILE A 131 6.47 -2.76 4.83
CA ILE A 131 5.94 -2.02 5.98
C ILE A 131 4.66 -2.64 6.50
N LEU A 132 4.44 -2.47 7.82
CA LEU A 132 3.20 -2.83 8.48
C LEU A 132 2.40 -1.56 8.76
N ILE A 133 1.14 -1.52 8.33
CA ILE A 133 0.20 -0.48 8.74
C ILE A 133 -0.87 -1.08 9.65
N GLU A 134 -1.02 -0.52 10.86
CA GLU A 134 -2.13 -0.81 11.76
C GLU A 134 -3.16 0.29 11.58
N ASN A 135 -4.13 0.03 10.73
CA ASN A 135 -5.11 1.00 10.24
C ASN A 135 -6.31 1.15 11.20
N LYS A 136 -7.10 2.20 10.99
CA LYS A 136 -8.25 2.61 11.79
C LYS A 136 -7.87 3.03 13.21
N CYS A 137 -6.74 3.70 13.39
CA CYS A 137 -6.29 4.18 14.70
C CYS A 137 -7.23 5.26 15.28
N ASP A 138 -8.08 5.87 14.47
CA ASP A 138 -9.19 6.72 14.91
C ASP A 138 -10.15 6.01 15.87
N LEU A 139 -10.19 4.68 15.90
CA LEU A 139 -10.97 3.88 16.85
C LEU A 139 -10.32 3.78 18.26
N LEU A 140 -9.10 4.26 18.45
CA LEU A 140 -8.41 4.26 19.75
C LEU A 140 -8.78 5.45 20.62
N GLY A 141 -9.18 6.56 20.01
CA GLY A 141 -9.55 7.80 20.69
C GLY A 141 -9.81 8.92 19.69
N GLU A 142 -10.26 10.07 20.19
CA GLU A 142 -10.61 11.21 19.35
C GLU A 142 -9.41 12.10 19.00
N GLU A 143 -8.33 12.05 19.80
CA GLU A 143 -7.14 12.86 19.61
C GLU A 143 -5.97 12.05 19.06
N GLU A 144 -5.15 12.68 18.22
CA GLU A 144 -3.97 12.03 17.62
C GLU A 144 -2.95 11.50 18.63
N LYS A 145 -2.88 12.10 19.84
CA LYS A 145 -2.05 11.58 20.93
C LYS A 145 -2.42 10.16 21.35
N ASP A 146 -3.69 9.78 21.21
CA ASP A 146 -4.18 8.47 21.58
C ASP A 146 -3.82 7.41 20.52
N TYR A 147 -3.56 7.83 19.28
CA TYR A 147 -3.22 6.93 18.17
C TYR A 147 -1.90 6.21 18.40
N ASN A 148 -0.99 6.77 19.17
CA ASN A 148 0.29 6.16 19.53
C ASN A 148 0.28 5.40 20.86
N LYS A 149 -0.88 5.25 21.49
CA LYS A 149 -1.02 4.44 22.70
C LYS A 149 -0.63 2.99 22.39
N ASP A 150 0.25 2.42 23.22
CA ASP A 150 0.77 1.06 23.06
C ASP A 150 1.48 0.77 21.69
N ILE A 151 2.01 1.82 21.04
CA ILE A 151 2.74 1.69 19.75
C ILE A 151 3.96 0.74 19.88
N ASP A 152 4.52 0.60 21.07
CA ASP A 152 5.70 -0.24 21.30
C ASP A 152 5.41 -1.72 21.09
N SER A 153 4.17 -2.16 21.34
CA SER A 153 3.75 -3.53 20.99
C SER A 153 3.73 -3.77 19.50
N LEU A 154 3.38 -2.75 18.69
CA LEU A 154 3.41 -2.82 17.25
C LEU A 154 4.85 -2.82 16.70
N LYS A 155 5.73 -1.99 17.31
CA LYS A 155 7.15 -1.96 16.98
C LYS A 155 7.81 -3.32 17.26
N ALA A 156 7.60 -3.87 18.46
CA ALA A 156 8.12 -5.18 18.83
C ALA A 156 7.64 -6.30 17.88
N PHE A 157 6.36 -6.25 17.45
CA PHE A 157 5.84 -7.18 16.46
C PHE A 157 6.54 -7.02 15.09
N SER A 158 6.76 -5.78 14.65
CA SER A 158 7.44 -5.46 13.39
C SER A 158 8.89 -5.95 13.40
N GLU A 159 9.64 -5.66 14.45
CA GLU A 159 11.04 -6.09 14.64
C GLU A 159 11.18 -7.62 14.69
N LYS A 160 10.33 -8.27 15.50
CA LYS A 160 10.30 -9.75 15.59
C LYS A 160 10.11 -10.42 14.23
N ASN A 161 9.40 -9.78 13.33
CA ASN A 161 9.06 -10.33 12.00
C ASN A 161 9.92 -9.74 10.88
N ASN A 162 11.01 -9.02 11.20
CA ASN A 162 11.94 -8.42 10.23
C ASN A 162 11.24 -7.54 9.19
N LEU A 163 10.27 -6.73 9.63
CA LEU A 163 9.62 -5.74 8.78
C LEU A 163 10.39 -4.41 8.86
N ASN A 164 10.51 -3.68 7.76
CA ASN A 164 11.30 -2.45 7.71
C ASN A 164 10.80 -1.38 8.67
N LYS A 165 9.48 -1.20 8.78
CA LYS A 165 8.88 -0.25 9.72
C LYS A 165 7.39 -0.54 9.91
N CYS A 166 6.83 -0.03 11.01
CA CYS A 166 5.39 -0.06 11.25
C CYS A 166 4.84 1.36 11.46
N PHE A 167 3.56 1.53 11.14
CA PHE A 167 2.85 2.79 11.28
C PHE A 167 1.44 2.57 11.82
N ARG A 168 0.97 3.50 12.66
CA ARG A 168 -0.45 3.70 12.92
C ARG A 168 -1.03 4.57 11.81
N THR A 169 -2.18 4.18 11.28
CA THR A 169 -2.81 4.93 10.20
C THR A 169 -4.32 5.02 10.38
N SER A 170 -4.92 6.08 9.87
CA SER A 170 -6.36 6.20 9.72
C SER A 170 -6.71 6.64 8.29
N ALA A 171 -7.34 5.75 7.55
CA ALA A 171 -7.89 6.11 6.25
C ALA A 171 -9.04 7.13 6.34
N LEU A 172 -9.71 7.22 7.50
CA LEU A 172 -10.81 8.15 7.73
C LEU A 172 -10.29 9.60 7.76
N ASN A 173 -9.36 9.92 8.64
CA ASN A 173 -8.84 11.28 8.82
C ASN A 173 -7.52 11.55 8.07
N GLY A 174 -6.78 10.52 7.64
CA GLY A 174 -5.53 10.62 6.90
C GLY A 174 -4.27 10.51 7.76
N TYR A 175 -4.39 10.33 9.08
CA TYR A 175 -3.26 10.19 9.97
C TYR A 175 -2.32 9.06 9.51
N GLY A 176 -1.01 9.32 9.43
CA GLY A 176 0.03 8.36 9.09
C GLY A 176 0.01 7.82 7.65
N VAL A 177 -1.00 8.15 6.85
CA VAL A 177 -1.15 7.61 5.47
C VAL A 177 -0.02 8.10 4.56
N GLU A 178 0.20 9.39 4.50
CA GLU A 178 1.26 9.98 3.66
C GLU A 178 2.65 9.62 4.17
N GLU A 179 2.87 9.67 5.48
CA GLU A 179 4.14 9.32 6.12
C GLU A 179 4.56 7.89 5.79
N SER A 180 3.65 6.92 5.93
CA SER A 180 3.95 5.51 5.69
C SER A 180 4.31 5.23 4.24
N ILE A 181 3.61 5.85 3.29
CA ILE A 181 3.91 5.68 1.87
C ILE A 181 5.21 6.38 1.48
N ASN A 182 5.46 7.60 1.98
CA ASN A 182 6.70 8.31 1.72
C ASN A 182 7.92 7.56 2.27
N TYR A 183 7.80 6.93 3.44
CA TYR A 183 8.83 6.04 3.96
C TYR A 183 9.09 4.87 3.00
N LEU A 184 8.03 4.15 2.59
CA LEU A 184 8.17 3.00 1.69
C LEU A 184 8.80 3.39 0.34
N ILE A 185 8.42 4.53 -0.23
CA ILE A 185 8.99 5.03 -1.48
C ILE A 185 10.49 5.29 -1.32
N ARG A 186 10.93 5.94 -0.23
CA ARG A 186 12.35 6.21 0.04
C ARG A 186 13.16 4.93 0.13
N GLU A 187 12.65 3.91 0.81
CA GLU A 187 13.27 2.59 0.86
C GLU A 187 13.40 1.95 -0.53
N ILE A 188 12.33 1.99 -1.34
CA ILE A 188 12.33 1.42 -2.70
C ILE A 188 13.37 2.09 -3.61
N ILE A 189 13.53 3.42 -3.51
CA ILE A 189 14.46 4.16 -4.39
C ILE A 189 15.87 4.28 -3.81
N GLY A 190 16.13 3.71 -2.63
CA GLY A 190 17.46 3.69 -2.00
C GLY A 190 17.89 5.03 -1.41
N ILE A 191 16.96 5.96 -1.17
CA ILE A 191 17.26 7.20 -0.43
C ILE A 191 17.11 6.86 1.05
N GLY A 192 18.20 6.37 1.68
CA GLY A 192 18.21 5.98 3.08
C GLY A 192 17.73 7.11 3.98
N THR A 193 16.97 6.75 5.02
CA THR A 193 16.74 7.63 6.16
C THR A 193 18.05 7.70 6.95
N ASP A 194 18.95 8.62 6.63
CA ASP A 194 20.14 8.93 7.43
C ASP A 194 19.71 9.41 8.83
N SER A 195 19.38 8.46 9.69
CA SER A 195 19.07 8.71 11.11
C SER A 195 20.34 8.97 11.94
N ASN A 196 21.51 9.18 11.30
CA ASN A 196 22.76 9.44 12.00
C ASN A 196 23.71 10.35 11.18
N LYS A 197 23.32 11.61 10.96
CA LYS A 197 24.28 12.70 10.75
C LYS A 197 23.75 14.00 11.35
N ASN A 198 24.36 14.33 12.51
CA ASN A 198 24.51 15.66 13.13
C ASN A 198 23.43 16.72 12.85
N ALA A 199 22.72 17.05 13.93
CA ALA A 199 22.02 18.31 14.10
C ALA A 199 22.92 19.47 13.67
N ASN A 200 22.74 19.99 12.46
CA ASN A 200 23.03 21.35 11.98
C ASN A 200 23.08 21.35 10.45
N ASN A 201 21.93 21.21 9.83
CA ASN A 201 21.57 21.87 8.57
C ASN A 201 20.11 21.53 8.27
N GLU A 202 19.25 22.51 8.50
CA GLU A 202 17.86 22.47 8.08
C GLU A 202 17.78 22.46 6.55
N ARG A 203 17.95 21.30 5.93
CA ARG A 203 17.36 21.05 4.61
C ARG A 203 16.02 20.37 4.86
N LYS A 204 14.97 21.18 4.81
CA LYS A 204 13.62 20.71 4.59
C LYS A 204 13.59 20.00 3.23
N ASP A 205 13.88 18.70 3.20
CA ASP A 205 13.56 17.83 2.07
C ASP A 205 12.05 17.66 2.02
N SER A 206 11.38 18.74 1.63
CA SER A 206 9.98 18.66 1.28
C SER A 206 9.88 17.88 -0.03
N ILE A 207 9.28 16.68 0.03
CA ILE A 207 8.72 16.06 -1.17
C ILE A 207 7.67 17.06 -1.66
N VAL A 208 8.04 17.88 -2.64
CA VAL A 208 7.12 18.84 -3.25
C VAL A 208 6.15 18.02 -4.09
N LEU A 209 5.04 17.65 -3.48
CA LEU A 209 3.89 17.15 -4.21
C LEU A 209 3.33 18.32 -5.02
N ASN A 210 3.77 18.46 -6.27
CA ASN A 210 3.10 19.36 -7.19
C ASN A 210 1.64 18.87 -7.32
N LYS A 211 0.74 19.59 -6.68
CA LYS A 211 -0.70 19.45 -6.88
C LYS A 211 -1.06 20.05 -8.25
N GLU A 212 -0.54 19.50 -9.32
CA GLU A 212 -1.13 19.75 -10.62
C GLU A 212 -2.40 18.91 -10.69
N ASN A 213 -3.53 19.62 -10.64
CA ASN A 213 -4.87 19.09 -10.90
C ASN A 213 -4.94 18.56 -12.34
N HIS A 214 -4.52 17.33 -12.57
CA HIS A 214 -4.94 16.59 -13.75
C HIS A 214 -6.15 15.74 -13.37
N GLN A 215 -7.32 16.27 -13.73
CA GLN A 215 -8.63 15.59 -13.70
C GLN A 215 -8.72 14.43 -14.71
N ASP A 216 -7.61 13.96 -15.24
CA ASP A 216 -7.56 12.89 -16.21
C ASP A 216 -7.01 11.61 -15.63
N SER A 217 -7.88 10.60 -15.59
CA SER A 217 -7.56 9.18 -15.54
C SER A 217 -7.62 8.48 -14.17
N ILE A 218 -8.79 8.51 -13.53
CA ILE A 218 -9.18 7.41 -12.67
C ILE A 218 -10.06 6.47 -13.51
N ARG A 219 -9.47 5.47 -14.16
CA ARG A 219 -10.22 4.34 -14.72
C ARG A 219 -10.37 3.28 -13.64
N ILE A 220 -11.48 3.36 -12.90
CA ILE A 220 -11.98 2.25 -12.11
C ILE A 220 -12.70 1.32 -13.07
N GLN A 221 -12.06 0.22 -13.48
CA GLN A 221 -12.77 -0.83 -14.21
C GLN A 221 -13.51 -1.71 -13.22
N LYS A 222 -14.80 -1.42 -13.00
CA LYS A 222 -15.73 -2.40 -12.42
C LYS A 222 -16.10 -3.38 -13.53
N LYS A 223 -15.64 -4.64 -13.46
CA LYS A 223 -16.25 -5.72 -14.23
C LYS A 223 -17.67 -5.92 -13.70
N LYS A 224 -18.66 -5.60 -14.52
CA LYS A 224 -20.04 -6.07 -14.30
C LYS A 224 -20.06 -7.58 -14.52
N GLY A 225 -20.32 -8.35 -13.47
CA GLY A 225 -20.70 -9.74 -13.63
C GLY A 225 -22.01 -9.82 -14.39
N CYS A 226 -22.02 -10.50 -15.55
CA CYS A 226 -23.24 -10.97 -16.16
C CYS A 226 -23.77 -12.11 -15.29
N CYS A 227 -24.88 -11.88 -14.60
CA CYS A 227 -25.80 -12.94 -14.24
C CYS A 227 -26.71 -13.20 -15.45
N SER A 228 -26.67 -14.38 -15.97
CA SER A 228 -27.76 -15.03 -16.69
C SER A 228 -27.82 -16.46 -16.21
#